data_27e2b1ecaae683cab53849e8310452c4
#
_entry.id   27e2b1ecaae683cab53849e8310452c4
#
_cell.length_a   1.000
_cell.length_b   1.000
_cell.length_c   1.000
_cell.angle_alpha   90.00
_cell.angle_beta   90.00
_cell.angle_gamma   90.00
#
_symmetry.space_group_name_H-M   'P 1'
#
loop_
_entity.id
_entity.type
_entity.pdbx_description
1 polymer ?
#
loop_
_entity_poly.entity_id
_entity_poly.type
_entity_poly.pdbx_seq_one_letter_code
_entity_poly.pdbx_strand_id
1 'polypeptide(L)'
;LPARYARSVAWFKQGLTDRAVQEVDALLEMEPDNPFFHELKGQILFESGRIADSVDPQRRALELLPDAPLFKVYLSRSLIAEGEETALREAVTLLAQALVEEPDNSFAWFQKSLAHQALGEVAMAELATAERYYAVGDEMQAHIFAQRAHADLERGTEGWIRAAEILAVTQPSDRELREWNRRERERRPNFLTQD
;
A
#
# COMPACT_ATOMS: atom_id res chain seq x y z
N LEU A 1 -10.05 10.71 -28.58
CA LEU A 1 -9.66 10.32 -27.21
C LEU A 1 -9.27 8.83 -27.12
N PRO A 2 -10.13 7.82 -27.44
CA PRO A 2 -9.81 6.40 -27.21
C PRO A 2 -8.52 5.91 -27.89
N ALA A 3 -8.24 6.37 -29.11
CA ALA A 3 -7.04 5.96 -29.84
C ALA A 3 -5.74 6.47 -29.20
N ARG A 4 -5.73 7.69 -28.64
CA ARG A 4 -4.59 8.23 -27.90
C ARG A 4 -4.38 7.48 -26.57
N TYR A 5 -5.44 7.23 -25.85
CA TYR A 5 -5.40 6.43 -24.62
C TYR A 5 -4.78 5.04 -24.89
N ALA A 6 -5.29 4.34 -25.89
CA ALA A 6 -4.76 3.02 -26.28
C ALA A 6 -3.28 3.07 -26.70
N ARG A 7 -2.86 4.15 -27.41
CA ARG A 7 -1.45 4.33 -27.79
C ARG A 7 -0.57 4.60 -26.57
N SER A 8 -1.03 5.42 -25.63
CA SER A 8 -0.26 5.72 -24.41
C SER A 8 0.02 4.41 -23.63
N VAL A 9 -1.02 3.58 -23.42
CA VAL A 9 -0.87 2.28 -22.77
C VAL A 9 0.06 1.34 -23.58
N ALA A 10 -0.04 1.34 -24.91
CA ALA A 10 0.81 0.52 -25.76
C ALA A 10 2.29 0.96 -25.70
N TRP A 11 2.58 2.26 -25.73
CA TRP A 11 3.93 2.79 -25.59
C TRP A 11 4.50 2.48 -24.19
N PHE A 12 3.69 2.65 -23.15
CA PHE A 12 4.09 2.31 -21.79
C PHE A 12 4.49 0.82 -21.65
N LYS A 13 3.67 -0.09 -22.18
CA LYS A 13 3.98 -1.54 -22.16
C LYS A 13 5.24 -1.90 -22.93
N GLN A 14 5.68 -1.06 -23.86
CA GLN A 14 6.93 -1.22 -24.61
C GLN A 14 8.14 -0.54 -23.92
N GLY A 15 7.96 0.06 -22.74
CA GLY A 15 8.99 0.80 -22.04
C GLY A 15 9.31 2.18 -22.65
N LEU A 16 8.46 2.68 -23.54
CA LEU A 16 8.63 3.97 -24.21
C LEU A 16 7.91 5.07 -23.43
N THR A 17 8.36 5.30 -22.20
CA THR A 17 7.71 6.19 -21.21
C THR A 17 7.43 7.59 -21.75
N ASP A 18 8.41 8.24 -22.36
CA ASP A 18 8.22 9.60 -22.86
C ASP A 18 7.14 9.69 -23.94
N ARG A 19 7.05 8.68 -24.82
CA ARG A 19 5.97 8.62 -25.82
C ARG A 19 4.62 8.37 -25.17
N ALA A 20 4.57 7.53 -24.14
CA ALA A 20 3.35 7.29 -23.38
C ALA A 20 2.85 8.57 -22.71
N VAL A 21 3.74 9.31 -22.04
CA VAL A 21 3.43 10.59 -21.40
C VAL A 21 2.96 11.64 -22.41
N GLN A 22 3.63 11.76 -23.58
CA GLN A 22 3.20 12.69 -24.63
C GLN A 22 1.77 12.43 -25.11
N GLU A 23 1.35 11.17 -25.24
CA GLU A 23 -0.04 10.85 -25.62
C GLU A 23 -1.02 11.22 -24.50
N VAL A 24 -0.64 11.04 -23.22
CA VAL A 24 -1.48 11.47 -22.10
C VAL A 24 -1.53 12.99 -22.00
N ASP A 25 -0.43 13.70 -22.22
CA ASP A 25 -0.41 15.16 -22.22
C ASP A 25 -1.34 15.72 -23.31
N ALA A 26 -1.33 15.12 -24.51
CA ALA A 26 -2.26 15.49 -25.57
C ALA A 26 -3.74 15.14 -25.25
N LEU A 27 -4.01 14.16 -24.35
CA LEU A 27 -5.36 13.92 -23.81
C LEU A 27 -5.74 15.00 -22.81
N LEU A 28 -4.81 15.41 -21.95
CA LEU A 28 -5.03 16.46 -20.95
C LEU A 28 -5.18 17.85 -21.60
N GLU A 29 -4.55 18.10 -22.76
CA GLU A 29 -4.84 19.31 -23.55
C GLU A 29 -6.29 19.38 -24.04
N MET A 30 -6.91 18.21 -24.29
CA MET A 30 -8.31 18.13 -24.74
C MET A 30 -9.30 18.12 -23.57
N GLU A 31 -8.95 17.48 -22.47
CA GLU A 31 -9.76 17.33 -21.26
C GLU A 31 -8.89 17.54 -20.01
N PRO A 32 -8.57 18.81 -19.65
CA PRO A 32 -7.63 19.12 -18.57
C PRO A 32 -8.11 18.69 -17.17
N ASP A 33 -9.41 18.55 -16.96
CA ASP A 33 -10.01 18.16 -15.69
C ASP A 33 -10.51 16.71 -15.70
N ASN A 34 -9.97 15.86 -16.59
CA ASN A 34 -10.28 14.43 -16.57
C ASN A 34 -9.39 13.70 -15.53
N PRO A 35 -9.96 13.24 -14.40
CA PRO A 35 -9.17 12.65 -13.32
C PRO A 35 -8.45 11.37 -13.75
N PHE A 36 -9.03 10.60 -14.67
CA PHE A 36 -8.45 9.34 -15.15
C PHE A 36 -7.22 9.55 -16.04
N PHE A 37 -7.13 10.69 -16.74
CA PHE A 37 -5.93 11.00 -17.53
C PHE A 37 -4.78 11.46 -16.63
N HIS A 38 -5.08 12.19 -15.57
CA HIS A 38 -4.09 12.52 -14.54
C HIS A 38 -3.60 11.26 -13.81
N GLU A 39 -4.51 10.37 -13.42
CA GLU A 39 -4.16 9.09 -12.80
C GLU A 39 -3.27 8.25 -13.73
N LEU A 40 -3.63 8.08 -14.99
CA LEU A 40 -2.83 7.34 -15.96
C LEU A 40 -1.43 7.94 -16.13
N LYS A 41 -1.30 9.28 -16.18
CA LYS A 41 -0.01 9.95 -16.21
C LYS A 41 0.83 9.61 -14.98
N GLY A 42 0.23 9.73 -13.79
CA GLY A 42 0.88 9.41 -12.54
C GLY A 42 1.32 7.95 -12.46
N GLN A 43 0.46 7.01 -12.88
CA GLN A 43 0.79 5.59 -12.93
C GLN A 43 1.98 5.31 -13.87
N ILE A 44 1.96 5.82 -15.09
CA ILE A 44 3.05 5.64 -16.06
C ILE A 44 4.38 6.17 -15.49
N LEU A 45 4.37 7.35 -14.89
CA LEU A 45 5.56 7.96 -14.30
C LEU A 45 6.08 7.14 -13.13
N PHE A 46 5.20 6.74 -12.20
CA PHE A 46 5.55 5.91 -11.05
C PHE A 46 6.19 4.59 -11.48
N GLU A 47 5.53 3.82 -12.32
CA GLU A 47 5.99 2.50 -12.75
C GLU A 47 7.25 2.56 -13.64
N SER A 48 7.55 3.73 -14.20
CA SER A 48 8.79 4.00 -14.93
C SER A 48 9.93 4.52 -14.04
N GLY A 49 9.76 4.53 -12.70
CA GLY A 49 10.76 4.98 -11.74
C GLY A 49 10.87 6.52 -11.60
N ARG A 50 10.01 7.28 -12.26
CA ARG A 50 9.96 8.76 -12.17
C ARG A 50 9.05 9.17 -11.01
N ILE A 51 9.46 8.80 -9.78
CA ILE A 51 8.62 8.90 -8.58
C ILE A 51 8.20 10.35 -8.30
N ALA A 52 9.15 11.27 -8.22
CA ALA A 52 8.85 12.69 -7.96
C ALA A 52 7.88 13.29 -8.98
N ASP A 53 8.04 12.95 -10.28
CA ASP A 53 7.15 13.43 -11.34
C ASP A 53 5.73 12.83 -11.25
N SER A 54 5.55 11.70 -10.56
CA SER A 54 4.26 11.01 -10.46
C SER A 54 3.32 11.62 -9.43
N VAL A 55 3.84 12.36 -8.44
CA VAL A 55 3.05 12.90 -7.32
C VAL A 55 2.02 13.92 -7.77
N ASP A 56 2.44 14.93 -8.53
CA ASP A 56 1.55 16.02 -8.95
C ASP A 56 0.36 15.53 -9.81
N PRO A 57 0.55 14.68 -10.84
CA PRO A 57 -0.59 14.14 -11.59
C PRO A 57 -1.54 13.31 -10.71
N GLN A 58 -1.02 12.49 -9.81
CA GLN A 58 -1.88 11.69 -8.91
C GLN A 58 -2.62 12.56 -7.91
N ARG A 59 -1.99 13.61 -7.39
CA ARG A 59 -2.64 14.61 -6.53
C ARG A 59 -3.77 15.32 -7.28
N ARG A 60 -3.51 15.73 -8.54
CA ARG A 60 -4.55 16.35 -9.35
C ARG A 60 -5.71 15.40 -9.63
N ALA A 61 -5.46 14.13 -9.89
CA ALA A 61 -6.51 13.12 -10.06
C ALA A 61 -7.40 13.03 -8.80
N LEU A 62 -6.78 12.98 -7.61
CA LEU A 62 -7.50 12.93 -6.33
C LEU A 62 -8.27 14.23 -6.03
N GLU A 63 -7.72 15.42 -6.35
CA GLU A 63 -8.45 16.68 -6.23
C GLU A 63 -9.73 16.71 -7.08
N LEU A 64 -9.67 16.14 -8.29
CA LEU A 64 -10.80 16.10 -9.21
C LEU A 64 -11.84 15.03 -8.83
N LEU A 65 -11.43 13.96 -8.14
CA LEU A 65 -12.29 12.88 -7.67
C LEU A 65 -11.89 12.45 -6.24
N PRO A 66 -12.21 13.28 -5.21
CA PRO A 66 -11.69 13.10 -3.86
C PRO A 66 -12.18 11.84 -3.13
N ASP A 67 -13.32 11.29 -3.55
CA ASP A 67 -13.93 10.12 -2.94
C ASP A 67 -13.46 8.79 -3.57
N ALA A 68 -12.50 8.82 -4.52
CA ALA A 68 -11.98 7.62 -5.15
C ALA A 68 -10.93 6.90 -4.27
N PRO A 69 -11.22 5.73 -3.65
CA PRO A 69 -10.26 5.02 -2.81
C PRO A 69 -8.99 4.66 -3.58
N LEU A 70 -9.13 4.23 -4.83
CA LEU A 70 -8.01 3.86 -5.70
C LEU A 70 -7.02 5.02 -5.90
N PHE A 71 -7.50 6.25 -6.08
CA PHE A 71 -6.62 7.41 -6.27
C PHE A 71 -5.87 7.77 -4.98
N LYS A 72 -6.53 7.62 -3.82
CA LYS A 72 -5.89 7.75 -2.51
C LYS A 72 -4.74 6.75 -2.36
N VAL A 73 -4.96 5.50 -2.73
CA VAL A 73 -3.95 4.44 -2.67
C VAL A 73 -2.78 4.72 -3.63
N TYR A 74 -3.04 5.16 -4.85
CA TYR A 74 -1.98 5.43 -5.82
C TYR A 74 -1.13 6.65 -5.44
N LEU A 75 -1.75 7.73 -4.99
CA LEU A 75 -0.99 8.87 -4.45
C LEU A 75 -0.13 8.44 -3.25
N SER A 76 -0.70 7.65 -2.34
CA SER A 76 0.03 7.14 -1.17
C SER A 76 1.28 6.33 -1.57
N ARG A 77 1.20 5.51 -2.63
CA ARG A 77 2.37 4.76 -3.15
C ARG A 77 3.50 5.69 -3.56
N SER A 78 3.17 6.77 -4.27
CA SER A 78 4.18 7.75 -4.70
C SER A 78 4.79 8.49 -3.53
N LEU A 79 3.97 8.91 -2.56
CA LEU A 79 4.42 9.57 -1.34
C LEU A 79 5.31 8.66 -0.46
N ILE A 80 4.98 7.36 -0.38
CA ILE A 80 5.80 6.37 0.33
C ILE A 80 7.16 6.19 -0.37
N ALA A 81 7.16 6.14 -1.70
CA ALA A 81 8.38 5.98 -2.48
C ALA A 81 9.27 7.23 -2.46
N GLU A 82 8.70 8.42 -2.25
CA GLU A 82 9.42 9.68 -2.03
C GLU A 82 10.18 9.67 -0.70
N GLY A 83 9.57 9.08 0.35
CA GLY A 83 10.22 8.79 1.63
C GLY A 83 10.35 9.96 2.60
N GLU A 84 9.89 11.15 2.27
CA GLU A 84 9.89 12.30 3.17
C GLU A 84 8.85 12.10 4.30
N GLU A 85 9.21 12.47 5.53
CA GLU A 85 8.35 12.21 6.71
C GLU A 85 6.94 12.79 6.54
N THR A 86 6.83 14.01 6.02
CA THR A 86 5.53 14.66 5.78
C THR A 86 4.71 13.93 4.73
N ALA A 87 5.34 13.44 3.66
CA ALA A 87 4.70 12.63 2.63
C ALA A 87 4.24 11.27 3.17
N LEU A 88 5.04 10.63 4.01
CA LEU A 88 4.68 9.38 4.68
C LEU A 88 3.46 9.54 5.60
N ARG A 89 3.37 10.62 6.37
CA ARG A 89 2.21 10.91 7.21
C ARG A 89 0.94 11.22 6.40
N GLU A 90 1.09 11.93 5.28
CA GLU A 90 0.00 12.13 4.33
C GLU A 90 -0.47 10.79 3.76
N ALA A 91 0.45 9.92 3.35
CA ALA A 91 0.13 8.58 2.84
C ALA A 91 -0.66 7.74 3.85
N VAL A 92 -0.25 7.73 5.13
CA VAL A 92 -1.00 7.03 6.20
C VAL A 92 -2.43 7.54 6.29
N THR A 93 -2.62 8.87 6.21
CA THR A 93 -3.95 9.49 6.29
C THR A 93 -4.83 9.11 5.09
N LEU A 94 -4.29 9.19 3.88
CA LEU A 94 -5.01 8.82 2.65
C LEU A 94 -5.38 7.33 2.62
N LEU A 95 -4.47 6.46 3.07
CA LEU A 95 -4.72 5.03 3.16
C LEU A 95 -5.79 4.71 4.22
N ALA A 96 -5.77 5.41 5.36
CA ALA A 96 -6.82 5.25 6.36
C ALA A 96 -8.21 5.63 5.78
N GLN A 97 -8.30 6.74 5.03
CA GLN A 97 -9.55 7.13 4.36
C GLN A 97 -9.99 6.11 3.30
N ALA A 98 -9.06 5.58 2.48
CA ALA A 98 -9.39 4.55 1.49
C ALA A 98 -9.92 3.27 2.15
N LEU A 99 -9.35 2.88 3.29
CA LEU A 99 -9.73 1.68 4.04
C LEU A 99 -11.06 1.82 4.81
N VAL A 100 -11.58 3.02 5.00
CA VAL A 100 -12.97 3.21 5.47
C VAL A 100 -13.97 2.73 4.43
N GLU A 101 -13.71 3.01 3.14
CA GLU A 101 -14.58 2.62 2.03
C GLU A 101 -14.35 1.16 1.59
N GLU A 102 -13.08 0.72 1.65
CA GLU A 102 -12.64 -0.61 1.20
C GLU A 102 -11.84 -1.33 2.30
N PRO A 103 -12.48 -1.77 3.40
CA PRO A 103 -11.79 -2.35 4.56
C PRO A 103 -11.02 -3.64 4.23
N ASP A 104 -11.44 -4.37 3.20
CA ASP A 104 -10.80 -5.62 2.76
C ASP A 104 -9.72 -5.40 1.67
N ASN A 105 -9.36 -4.15 1.38
CA ASN A 105 -8.32 -3.84 0.40
C ASN A 105 -6.92 -4.19 0.95
N SER A 106 -6.51 -5.45 0.74
CA SER A 106 -5.23 -5.96 1.22
C SER A 106 -4.02 -5.21 0.66
N PHE A 107 -4.15 -4.61 -0.53
CA PHE A 107 -3.09 -3.79 -1.11
C PHE A 107 -2.95 -2.44 -0.39
N ALA A 108 -4.06 -1.79 -0.03
CA ALA A 108 -4.04 -0.57 0.78
C ALA A 108 -3.43 -0.83 2.17
N TRP A 109 -3.79 -1.93 2.82
CA TRP A 109 -3.17 -2.37 4.08
C TRP A 109 -1.66 -2.60 3.93
N PHE A 110 -1.23 -3.23 2.84
CA PHE A 110 0.20 -3.41 2.56
C PHE A 110 0.91 -2.06 2.43
N GLN A 111 0.38 -1.11 1.66
CA GLN A 111 0.95 0.22 1.54
C GLN A 111 1.02 0.93 2.91
N LYS A 112 -0.04 0.80 3.73
CA LYS A 112 -0.08 1.39 5.07
C LYS A 112 1.00 0.81 5.98
N SER A 113 1.26 -0.50 5.89
CA SER A 113 2.35 -1.13 6.64
C SER A 113 3.73 -0.58 6.23
N LEU A 114 3.96 -0.36 4.94
CA LEU A 114 5.20 0.24 4.43
C LEU A 114 5.39 1.69 4.92
N ALA A 115 4.32 2.49 4.91
CA ALA A 115 4.37 3.87 5.40
C ALA A 115 4.74 3.93 6.89
N HIS A 116 4.07 3.13 7.74
CA HIS A 116 4.40 3.04 9.16
C HIS A 116 5.82 2.52 9.42
N GLN A 117 6.27 1.53 8.62
CA GLN A 117 7.64 1.02 8.73
C GLN A 117 8.67 2.12 8.40
N ALA A 118 8.45 2.90 7.34
CA ALA A 118 9.33 4.00 6.96
C ALA A 118 9.36 5.12 8.01
N LEU A 119 8.24 5.34 8.73
CA LEU A 119 8.16 6.25 9.88
C LEU A 119 8.79 5.70 11.17
N GLY A 120 9.23 4.43 11.19
CA GLY A 120 9.74 3.79 12.40
C GLY A 120 8.64 3.37 13.41
N GLU A 121 7.40 3.42 13.01
CA GLU A 121 6.22 3.07 13.82
C GLU A 121 5.95 1.55 13.72
N VAL A 122 6.90 0.74 14.24
CA VAL A 122 6.94 -0.73 14.03
C VAL A 122 5.64 -1.41 14.45
N ALA A 123 5.10 -1.09 15.61
CA ALA A 123 3.87 -1.73 16.10
C ALA A 123 2.66 -1.43 15.22
N MET A 124 2.56 -0.22 14.65
CA MET A 124 1.51 0.14 13.68
C MET A 124 1.72 -0.54 12.33
N ALA A 125 2.97 -0.73 11.90
CA ALA A 125 3.29 -1.49 10.70
C ALA A 125 2.90 -2.97 10.83
N GLU A 126 3.12 -3.57 12.01
CA GLU A 126 2.69 -4.94 12.30
C GLU A 126 1.17 -5.06 12.36
N LEU A 127 0.46 -4.08 12.95
CA LEU A 127 -1.00 -4.05 12.91
C LEU A 127 -1.54 -3.97 11.47
N ALA A 128 -1.02 -3.07 10.65
CA ALA A 128 -1.42 -2.98 9.24
C ALA A 128 -1.12 -4.26 8.46
N THR A 129 -0.04 -4.97 8.82
CA THR A 129 0.31 -6.27 8.25
C THR A 129 -0.68 -7.36 8.71
N ALA A 130 -1.11 -7.34 9.98
CA ALA A 130 -2.15 -8.24 10.49
C ALA A 130 -3.47 -8.05 9.74
N GLU A 131 -3.90 -6.80 9.55
CA GLU A 131 -5.10 -6.47 8.77
C GLU A 131 -5.02 -6.95 7.32
N ARG A 132 -3.87 -6.77 6.68
CA ARG A 132 -3.64 -7.30 5.33
C ARG A 132 -3.88 -8.79 5.24
N TYR A 133 -3.31 -9.57 6.18
CA TYR A 133 -3.48 -11.02 6.18
C TYR A 133 -4.90 -11.43 6.56
N TYR A 134 -5.53 -10.69 7.47
CA TYR A 134 -6.92 -10.89 7.82
C TYR A 134 -7.85 -10.68 6.61
N ALA A 135 -7.62 -9.63 5.84
CA ALA A 135 -8.37 -9.32 4.62
C ALA A 135 -8.28 -10.41 3.54
N VAL A 136 -7.16 -11.16 3.48
CA VAL A 136 -7.00 -12.28 2.52
C VAL A 136 -7.32 -13.65 3.12
N GLY A 137 -7.79 -13.71 4.38
CA GLY A 137 -8.17 -14.95 5.06
C GLY A 137 -6.98 -15.81 5.52
N ASP A 138 -5.76 -15.26 5.60
CA ASP A 138 -4.61 -15.94 6.21
C ASP A 138 -4.61 -15.70 7.73
N GLU A 139 -5.48 -16.44 8.43
CA GLU A 139 -5.70 -16.30 9.88
C GLU A 139 -4.43 -16.52 10.69
N MET A 140 -3.54 -17.41 10.25
CA MET A 140 -2.29 -17.70 10.95
C MET A 140 -1.36 -16.48 10.93
N GLN A 141 -1.13 -15.90 9.77
CA GLN A 141 -0.29 -14.70 9.65
C GLN A 141 -0.93 -13.51 10.34
N ALA A 142 -2.26 -13.33 10.18
CA ALA A 142 -3.00 -12.28 10.86
C ALA A 142 -2.82 -12.38 12.39
N HIS A 143 -2.94 -13.57 12.96
CA HIS A 143 -2.74 -13.82 14.40
C HIS A 143 -1.33 -13.43 14.86
N ILE A 144 -0.31 -13.87 14.15
CA ILE A 144 1.10 -13.63 14.52
C ILE A 144 1.43 -12.15 14.52
N PHE A 145 1.04 -11.43 13.45
CA PHE A 145 1.30 -10.01 13.36
C PHE A 145 0.45 -9.20 14.35
N ALA A 146 -0.81 -9.60 14.58
CA ALA A 146 -1.65 -8.97 15.60
C ALA A 146 -1.08 -9.17 17.02
N GLN A 147 -0.50 -10.34 17.33
CA GLN A 147 0.13 -10.61 18.62
C GLN A 147 1.34 -9.68 18.87
N ARG A 148 2.17 -9.45 17.85
CA ARG A 148 3.31 -8.54 17.95
C ARG A 148 2.85 -7.10 18.13
N ALA A 149 1.93 -6.65 17.29
CA ALA A 149 1.35 -5.32 17.42
C ALA A 149 0.73 -5.07 18.80
N HIS A 150 -0.07 -6.03 19.28
CA HIS A 150 -0.72 -5.94 20.60
C HIS A 150 0.27 -5.88 21.78
N ALA A 151 1.43 -6.55 21.65
CA ALA A 151 2.46 -6.53 22.68
C ALA A 151 3.15 -5.16 22.81
N ASP A 152 3.34 -4.44 21.67
CA ASP A 152 4.14 -3.23 21.59
C ASP A 152 3.30 -1.94 21.53
N LEU A 153 1.99 -2.04 21.26
CA LEU A 153 1.07 -0.89 21.27
C LEU A 153 0.69 -0.48 22.69
N GLU A 154 0.51 0.80 22.90
CA GLU A 154 0.04 1.34 24.18
C GLU A 154 -1.39 0.86 24.49
N ARG A 155 -1.58 0.34 25.70
CA ARG A 155 -2.86 -0.19 26.16
C ARG A 155 -3.97 0.84 26.09
N GLY A 156 -5.11 0.41 25.53
CA GLY A 156 -6.32 1.25 25.43
C GLY A 156 -6.33 2.16 24.21
N THR A 157 -5.28 2.19 23.41
CA THR A 157 -5.31 2.87 22.10
C THR A 157 -6.19 2.08 21.12
N GLU A 158 -6.69 2.77 20.09
CA GLU A 158 -7.49 2.16 19.02
C GLU A 158 -6.75 1.00 18.35
N GLY A 159 -5.46 1.16 18.04
CA GLY A 159 -4.63 0.11 17.45
C GLY A 159 -4.49 -1.11 18.37
N TRP A 160 -4.31 -0.90 19.69
CA TRP A 160 -4.24 -1.98 20.66
C TRP A 160 -5.54 -2.77 20.74
N ILE A 161 -6.70 -2.06 20.76
CA ILE A 161 -8.02 -2.68 20.75
C ILE A 161 -8.21 -3.49 19.47
N ARG A 162 -7.86 -2.90 18.33
CA ARG A 162 -8.00 -3.57 17.04
C ARG A 162 -7.14 -4.83 16.92
N ALA A 163 -5.92 -4.79 17.40
CA ALA A 163 -5.07 -5.98 17.47
C ALA A 163 -5.70 -7.09 18.33
N ALA A 164 -6.29 -6.72 19.48
CA ALA A 164 -7.00 -7.67 20.35
C ALA A 164 -8.23 -8.30 19.66
N GLU A 165 -8.97 -7.52 18.86
CA GLU A 165 -10.11 -8.03 18.07
C GLU A 165 -9.66 -9.09 17.05
N ILE A 166 -8.58 -8.82 16.30
CA ILE A 166 -8.02 -9.80 15.35
C ILE A 166 -7.60 -11.07 16.09
N LEU A 167 -6.91 -10.95 17.23
CA LEU A 167 -6.52 -12.09 18.06
C LEU A 167 -7.71 -12.93 18.54
N ALA A 168 -8.83 -12.27 18.87
CA ALA A 168 -10.03 -12.96 19.34
C ALA A 168 -10.70 -13.81 18.28
N VAL A 169 -10.61 -13.41 17.01
CA VAL A 169 -11.26 -14.11 15.87
C VAL A 169 -10.31 -15.06 15.13
N THR A 170 -8.99 -14.87 15.26
CA THR A 170 -7.96 -15.69 14.62
C THR A 170 -7.26 -16.59 15.64
N GLN A 171 -7.96 -17.52 16.26
CA GLN A 171 -7.39 -18.40 17.29
C GLN A 171 -6.84 -19.71 16.69
N PRO A 172 -5.59 -19.73 16.19
CA PRO A 172 -5.01 -20.97 15.69
C PRO A 172 -4.82 -21.98 16.83
N SER A 173 -5.01 -23.25 16.53
CA SER A 173 -4.75 -24.32 17.49
C SER A 173 -3.26 -24.41 17.84
N ASP A 174 -2.94 -24.92 19.02
CA ASP A 174 -1.55 -25.19 19.45
C ASP A 174 -0.76 -26.05 18.44
N ARG A 175 -1.45 -26.93 17.72
CA ARG A 175 -0.84 -27.75 16.67
C ARG A 175 -0.41 -26.90 15.48
N GLU A 176 -1.27 -26.03 15.00
CA GLU A 176 -0.99 -25.13 13.87
C GLU A 176 0.14 -24.16 14.20
N LEU A 177 0.15 -23.60 15.41
CA LEU A 177 1.24 -22.74 15.89
C LEU A 177 2.58 -23.48 15.94
N ARG A 178 2.60 -24.75 16.43
CA ARG A 178 3.82 -25.56 16.45
C ARG A 178 4.31 -25.90 15.05
N GLU A 179 3.41 -26.23 14.12
CA GLU A 179 3.76 -26.54 12.74
C GLU A 179 4.30 -25.30 12.00
N TRP A 180 3.67 -24.14 12.23
CA TRP A 180 4.14 -22.87 11.68
C TRP A 180 5.54 -22.50 12.21
N ASN A 181 5.75 -22.53 13.51
CA ASN A 181 7.04 -22.26 14.15
C ASN A 181 8.16 -23.18 13.63
N ARG A 182 7.84 -24.46 13.37
CA ARG A 182 8.80 -25.40 12.78
C ARG A 182 9.19 -24.99 11.36
N ARG A 183 8.21 -24.69 10.50
CA ARG A 183 8.46 -24.25 9.11
C ARG A 183 9.25 -22.94 9.05
N GLU A 184 8.98 -22.03 9.96
CA GLU A 184 9.68 -20.75 10.02
C GLU A 184 11.14 -20.92 10.45
N ARG A 185 11.44 -21.83 11.36
CA ARG A 185 12.83 -22.20 11.72
C ARG A 185 13.57 -22.85 10.56
N GLU A 186 12.91 -23.68 9.78
CA GLU A 186 13.47 -24.33 8.59
C GLU A 186 13.75 -23.33 7.45
N ARG A 187 12.98 -22.27 7.37
CA ARG A 187 13.16 -21.19 6.36
C ARG A 187 14.28 -20.21 6.71
N ARG A 188 14.66 -20.06 7.97
CA ARG A 188 15.77 -19.20 8.37
C ARG A 188 17.09 -19.92 8.02
N PRO A 189 17.86 -19.44 7.01
CA PRO A 189 19.16 -20.04 6.75
C PRO A 189 20.04 -19.88 8.00
N ASN A 190 20.73 -20.96 8.40
CA ASN A 190 21.74 -20.93 9.45
C ASN A 190 22.93 -20.07 9.02
N PHE A 191 22.87 -18.76 9.27
CA PHE A 191 24.00 -17.85 9.06
C PHE A 191 25.07 -17.94 10.19
N LEU A 192 24.95 -18.90 11.10
CA LEU A 192 25.82 -18.98 12.29
C LEU A 192 26.72 -20.26 12.35
N THR A 193 27.11 -20.82 11.22
CA THR A 193 28.16 -21.86 11.20
C THR A 193 29.07 -21.69 10.01
N GLN A 194 29.94 -20.67 10.03
CA GLN A 194 31.27 -20.69 9.38
C GLN A 194 32.22 -19.94 10.32
N ASP A 195 32.78 -20.69 11.26
CA ASP A 195 34.08 -20.40 11.87
C ASP A 195 35.18 -21.00 10.97
#